data_bc60e0e223319b77631f13ab1bc73daa
#
_entry.id   bc60e0e223319b77631f13ab1bc73daa
#
_cell.length_a   1.000
_cell.length_b   1.000
_cell.length_c   1.000
_cell.angle_alpha   90.00
_cell.angle_beta   90.00
_cell.angle_gamma   90.00
#
_symmetry.space_group_name_H-M   'P 1'
#
loop_
_entity.id
_entity.type
_entity.pdbx_description
1 polymer ?
#
loop_
_entity_poly.entity_id
_entity_poly.type
_entity_poly.pdbx_seq_one_letter_code
_entity_poly.pdbx_strand_id
1 'polypeptide(L)'
;TSPEMFERVEVLKGPSALLNGMPPKGSAGGAINLVTKRAGDKPLTRLTGSYQSDSQFGGHLDLGRRFGDKQQFGVRFNGVYRDGDTALKNQDKKVSQVALGLDWRGERARVSADLYRGTDMGHGLTRGLTLATGVAVPRPPRPDVSWNPPWAYYDGTDRGAMLRGELDVTDQLTAYVAAGTSKTELETLMGPGQLINQAGDF
;
A
#
# COMPACT_ATOMS: atom_id res chain seq x y z
N THR A 1 -1.06 1.61 -2.43
CA THR A 1 0.19 1.88 -1.68
C THR A 1 1.06 0.64 -1.67
N SER A 2 2.34 0.75 -2.00
CA SER A 2 3.30 -0.36 -2.09
C SER A 2 3.81 -0.78 -0.69
N PRO A 3 3.98 -2.07 -0.41
CA PRO A 3 4.38 -2.55 0.93
C PRO A 3 5.81 -2.16 1.34
N GLU A 4 6.66 -1.79 0.41
CA GLU A 4 8.07 -1.48 0.65
C GLU A 4 8.30 -0.27 1.57
N MET A 5 7.30 0.59 1.78
CA MET A 5 7.41 1.69 2.74
C MET A 5 7.21 1.27 4.19
N PHE A 6 6.69 0.06 4.43
CA PHE A 6 6.42 -0.43 5.77
C PHE A 6 7.55 -1.28 6.31
N GLU A 7 7.86 -1.11 7.59
CA GLU A 7 8.77 -1.97 8.34
C GLU A 7 8.10 -3.31 8.65
N ARG A 8 6.83 -3.26 9.02
CA ARG A 8 6.00 -4.42 9.33
C ARG A 8 4.50 -4.15 9.18
N VAL A 9 3.77 -5.20 8.97
CA VAL A 9 2.30 -5.23 8.96
C VAL A 9 1.85 -6.05 10.16
N GLU A 10 1.04 -5.44 11.02
CA GLU A 10 0.50 -6.07 12.23
C GLU A 10 -0.99 -6.35 12.00
N VAL A 11 -1.40 -7.58 12.21
CA VAL A 11 -2.80 -7.99 12.08
C VAL A 11 -3.37 -8.25 13.46
N LEU A 12 -4.30 -7.40 13.89
CA LEU A 12 -5.03 -7.53 15.13
C LEU A 12 -6.38 -8.21 14.83
N LYS A 13 -6.53 -9.45 15.25
CA LYS A 13 -7.76 -10.24 15.03
C LYS A 13 -8.78 -9.95 16.13
N GLY A 14 -10.05 -9.82 15.73
CA GLY A 14 -11.17 -9.59 16.64
C GLY A 14 -11.42 -8.11 16.97
N PRO A 15 -12.36 -7.80 17.86
CA PRO A 15 -12.74 -6.43 18.20
C PRO A 15 -11.60 -5.71 18.93
N SER A 16 -11.06 -4.67 18.29
CA SER A 16 -9.91 -3.90 18.81
C SER A 16 -10.28 -2.50 19.27
N ALA A 17 -11.58 -2.20 19.38
CA ALA A 17 -12.08 -0.85 19.70
C ALA A 17 -11.55 -0.32 21.04
N LEU A 18 -11.31 -1.19 22.02
CA LEU A 18 -10.77 -0.80 23.32
C LEU A 18 -9.31 -0.29 23.24
N LEU A 19 -8.50 -0.86 22.34
CA LEU A 19 -7.09 -0.53 22.19
C LEU A 19 -6.84 0.59 21.16
N ASN A 20 -7.61 0.58 20.08
CA ASN A 20 -7.35 1.43 18.91
C ASN A 20 -8.43 2.51 18.68
N GLY A 21 -9.40 2.61 19.58
CA GLY A 21 -10.59 3.43 19.38
C GLY A 21 -11.58 2.81 18.39
N MET A 22 -12.76 3.39 18.30
CA MET A 22 -13.84 2.91 17.44
C MET A 22 -13.84 3.71 16.13
N PRO A 23 -13.47 3.13 15.00
CA PRO A 23 -13.58 3.82 13.72
C PRO A 23 -15.07 4.06 13.36
N PRO A 24 -15.40 5.10 12.59
CA PRO A 24 -16.79 5.45 12.24
C PRO A 24 -17.57 4.31 11.56
N LYS A 25 -16.87 3.40 10.90
CA LYS A 25 -17.42 2.19 10.27
C LYS A 25 -16.79 0.93 10.89
N GLY A 26 -16.80 0.83 12.21
CA GLY A 26 -16.09 -0.18 12.97
C GLY A 26 -16.14 -1.59 12.36
N SER A 27 -15.02 -2.31 12.45
CA SER A 27 -14.91 -3.69 12.02
C SER A 27 -14.76 -4.61 13.23
N ALA A 28 -15.69 -5.53 13.39
CA ALA A 28 -15.59 -6.59 14.39
C ALA A 28 -14.55 -7.66 14.03
N GLY A 29 -14.10 -7.69 12.77
CA GLY A 29 -13.13 -8.67 12.27
C GLY A 29 -11.68 -8.41 12.68
N GLY A 30 -11.36 -7.16 13.03
CA GLY A 30 -10.00 -6.77 13.42
C GLY A 30 -9.50 -5.51 12.74
N ALA A 31 -8.22 -5.24 12.91
CA ALA A 31 -7.51 -4.11 12.30
C ALA A 31 -6.16 -4.54 11.73
N ILE A 32 -5.73 -3.86 10.68
CA ILE A 32 -4.39 -3.98 10.12
C ILE A 32 -3.65 -2.69 10.45
N ASN A 33 -2.56 -2.80 11.21
CA ASN A 33 -1.67 -1.68 11.52
C ASN A 33 -0.44 -1.73 10.62
N LEU A 34 -0.18 -0.64 9.91
CA LEU A 34 0.93 -0.49 8.99
C LEU A 34 1.99 0.40 9.65
N VAL A 35 3.13 -0.19 10.01
CA VAL A 35 4.22 0.53 10.67
C VAL A 35 5.22 0.99 9.63
N THR A 36 5.37 2.30 9.49
CA THR A 36 6.29 2.92 8.52
C THR A 36 7.74 2.73 8.93
N LYS A 37 8.63 2.65 7.96
CA LYS A 37 10.07 2.53 8.16
C LYS A 37 10.67 3.79 8.79
N ARG A 38 11.63 3.59 9.70
CA ARG A 38 12.46 4.64 10.29
C ARG A 38 13.94 4.39 10.03
N ALA A 39 14.74 5.44 10.14
CA ALA A 39 16.20 5.30 10.10
C ALA A 39 16.68 4.48 11.31
N GLY A 40 17.39 3.40 11.05
CA GLY A 40 18.11 2.65 12.08
C GLY A 40 19.40 3.37 12.51
N ASP A 41 20.04 2.89 13.57
CA ASP A 41 21.29 3.48 14.07
C ASP A 41 22.46 3.29 13.10
N LYS A 42 22.42 2.25 12.28
CA LYS A 42 23.39 2.02 11.20
C LYS A 42 22.90 2.64 9.88
N PRO A 43 23.78 3.33 9.13
CA PRO A 43 23.44 3.80 7.80
C PRO A 43 22.98 2.66 6.90
N LEU A 44 21.88 2.86 6.17
CA LEU A 44 21.37 1.91 5.20
C LEU A 44 21.35 2.50 3.80
N THR A 45 21.92 1.77 2.84
CA THR A 45 21.70 1.98 1.41
C THR A 45 21.38 0.62 0.80
N ARG A 46 20.15 0.44 0.32
CA ARG A 46 19.73 -0.80 -0.34
C ARG A 46 19.10 -0.47 -1.67
N LEU A 47 19.63 -1.06 -2.71
CA LEU A 47 19.04 -1.05 -4.04
C LEU A 47 18.62 -2.48 -4.37
N THR A 48 17.38 -2.66 -4.79
CA THR A 48 16.81 -3.95 -5.18
C THR A 48 16.27 -3.85 -6.59
N GLY A 49 16.74 -4.70 -7.50
CA GLY A 49 16.13 -4.93 -8.81
C GLY A 49 15.13 -6.09 -8.70
N SER A 50 14.03 -6.00 -9.40
CA SER A 50 13.03 -7.08 -9.48
C SER A 50 12.61 -7.33 -10.91
N TYR A 51 12.35 -8.61 -11.19
CA TYR A 51 11.72 -9.08 -12.42
C TYR A 51 10.59 -10.03 -12.04
N GLN A 52 9.42 -9.80 -12.58
CA GLN A 52 8.23 -10.60 -12.28
C GLN A 52 7.45 -10.90 -13.57
N SER A 53 6.80 -12.06 -13.61
CA SER A 53 5.92 -12.46 -14.71
C SER A 53 6.58 -12.41 -16.08
N ASP A 54 5.87 -11.97 -17.12
CA ASP A 54 6.36 -11.99 -18.50
C ASP A 54 7.40 -10.90 -18.76
N SER A 55 7.20 -9.67 -18.30
CA SER A 55 8.15 -8.58 -18.57
C SER A 55 8.06 -7.41 -17.60
N GLN A 56 7.58 -7.62 -16.38
CA GLN A 56 7.53 -6.56 -15.39
C GLN A 56 8.89 -6.38 -14.70
N PHE A 57 9.54 -5.26 -14.96
CA PHE A 57 10.78 -4.86 -14.32
C PHE A 57 10.54 -3.82 -13.25
N GLY A 58 11.38 -3.83 -12.22
CA GLY A 58 11.26 -2.86 -11.17
C GLY A 58 12.53 -2.60 -10.40
N GLY A 59 12.49 -1.51 -9.65
CA GLY A 59 13.55 -1.11 -8.73
C GLY A 59 12.98 -0.56 -7.43
N HIS A 60 13.70 -0.80 -6.35
CA HIS A 60 13.43 -0.25 -5.03
C HIS A 60 14.71 0.30 -4.43
N LEU A 61 14.68 1.58 -4.06
CA LEU A 61 15.76 2.27 -3.33
C LEU A 61 15.30 2.55 -1.91
N ASP A 62 16.08 2.10 -0.93
CA ASP A 62 15.81 2.27 0.50
C ASP A 62 17.06 2.89 1.17
N LEU A 63 16.94 4.14 1.61
CA LEU A 63 18.00 4.91 2.23
C LEU A 63 17.63 5.27 3.66
N GLY A 64 18.53 5.01 4.61
CA GLY A 64 18.37 5.39 6.01
C GLY A 64 19.63 6.06 6.53
N ARG A 65 19.48 7.23 7.16
CA ARG A 65 20.58 7.98 7.79
C ARG A 65 20.12 8.62 9.09
N ARG A 66 21.04 8.70 10.04
CA ARG A 66 20.86 9.51 11.25
C ARG A 66 21.94 10.57 11.34
N PHE A 67 21.57 11.70 11.93
CA PHE A 67 22.39 12.90 12.05
C PHE A 67 22.35 13.46 13.48
N GLY A 68 23.31 14.35 13.78
CA GLY A 68 23.50 14.96 15.09
C GLY A 68 24.45 14.16 15.98
N ASP A 69 25.00 14.79 17.00
CA ASP A 69 26.03 14.20 17.88
C ASP A 69 25.55 12.97 18.64
N LYS A 70 24.27 12.92 18.96
CA LYS A 70 23.58 11.77 19.58
C LYS A 70 22.73 10.96 18.59
N GLN A 71 22.94 11.14 17.29
CA GLN A 71 22.13 10.53 16.22
C GLN A 71 20.60 10.77 16.40
N GLN A 72 20.24 11.93 16.91
CA GLN A 72 18.86 12.22 17.29
C GLN A 72 17.93 12.47 16.10
N PHE A 73 18.44 12.89 14.94
CA PHE A 73 17.65 13.12 13.74
C PHE A 73 17.74 11.93 12.78
N GLY A 74 16.62 11.34 12.44
CA GLY A 74 16.52 10.23 11.47
C GLY A 74 15.82 10.65 10.19
N VAL A 75 16.34 10.18 9.06
CA VAL A 75 15.74 10.32 7.72
C VAL A 75 15.71 8.96 7.05
N ARG A 76 14.52 8.52 6.61
CA ARG A 76 14.35 7.30 5.82
C ARG A 76 13.62 7.61 4.53
N PHE A 77 14.21 7.27 3.41
CA PHE A 77 13.64 7.41 2.08
C PHE A 77 13.40 6.03 1.47
N ASN A 78 12.24 5.84 0.87
CA ASN A 78 11.91 4.70 0.05
C ASN A 78 11.36 5.15 -1.29
N GLY A 79 11.92 4.65 -2.38
CA GLY A 79 11.45 4.87 -3.74
C GLY A 79 11.25 3.55 -4.46
N VAL A 80 10.06 3.33 -5.03
CA VAL A 80 9.71 2.11 -5.77
C VAL A 80 9.22 2.50 -7.16
N TYR A 81 9.66 1.77 -8.16
CA TYR A 81 9.13 1.84 -9.51
C TYR A 81 9.07 0.43 -10.11
N ARG A 82 7.93 0.09 -10.70
CA ARG A 82 7.73 -1.15 -11.45
C ARG A 82 6.87 -0.84 -12.66
N ASP A 83 7.19 -1.45 -13.79
CA ASP A 83 6.47 -1.27 -15.05
C ASP A 83 6.60 -2.53 -15.91
N GLY A 84 5.54 -2.92 -16.60
CA GLY A 84 5.54 -4.01 -17.55
C GLY A 84 4.34 -4.95 -17.47
N ASP A 85 4.40 -5.98 -18.28
CA ASP A 85 3.31 -6.94 -18.43
C ASP A 85 3.22 -7.91 -17.25
N THR A 86 2.02 -8.34 -16.93
CA THR A 86 1.75 -9.35 -15.91
C THR A 86 1.67 -10.75 -16.54
N ALA A 87 1.44 -11.77 -15.72
CA ALA A 87 1.22 -13.14 -16.20
C ALA A 87 -0.09 -13.34 -17.00
N LEU A 88 -0.96 -12.33 -17.01
CA LEU A 88 -2.18 -12.35 -17.81
C LEU A 88 -1.97 -11.64 -19.14
N LYS A 89 -2.44 -12.24 -20.22
CA LYS A 89 -2.39 -11.63 -21.55
C LYS A 89 -3.15 -10.32 -21.60
N ASN A 90 -2.58 -9.32 -22.28
CA ASN A 90 -3.14 -7.98 -22.43
C ASN A 90 -3.36 -7.27 -21.08
N GLN A 91 -2.54 -7.60 -20.09
CA GLN A 91 -2.54 -6.92 -18.81
C GLN A 91 -1.15 -6.36 -18.50
N ASP A 92 -1.07 -5.06 -18.33
CA ASP A 92 0.11 -4.36 -17.84
C ASP A 92 -0.16 -3.72 -16.48
N LYS A 93 0.90 -3.50 -15.75
CA LYS A 93 0.83 -2.83 -14.44
C LYS A 93 2.03 -1.93 -14.22
N LYS A 94 1.74 -0.69 -13.81
CA LYS A 94 2.73 0.30 -13.44
C LYS A 94 2.52 0.78 -12.01
N VAL A 95 3.57 0.71 -11.21
CA VAL A 95 3.56 1.18 -9.82
C VAL A 95 4.71 2.13 -9.61
N SER A 96 4.43 3.31 -9.08
CA SER A 96 5.47 4.19 -8.56
C SER A 96 5.12 4.67 -7.16
N GLN A 97 6.11 4.75 -6.28
CA GLN A 97 5.89 5.24 -4.93
C GLN A 97 7.15 5.89 -4.38
N VAL A 98 6.96 6.98 -3.68
CA VAL A 98 7.96 7.60 -2.83
C VAL A 98 7.41 7.76 -1.42
N ALA A 99 8.26 7.50 -0.42
CA ALA A 99 7.94 7.70 0.98
C ALA A 99 9.14 8.29 1.71
N LEU A 100 8.88 9.25 2.59
CA LEU A 100 9.87 9.90 3.44
C LEU A 100 9.42 9.80 4.89
N GLY A 101 10.21 9.12 5.71
CA GLY A 101 10.07 9.05 7.15
C GLY A 101 11.12 9.93 7.81
N LEU A 102 10.66 10.84 8.65
CA LEU A 102 11.51 11.71 9.46
C LEU A 102 11.28 11.41 10.93
N ASP A 103 12.31 11.42 11.73
CA ASP A 103 12.18 11.31 13.17
C ASP A 103 13.23 12.11 13.92
N TRP A 104 12.81 12.60 15.08
CA TRP A 104 13.70 13.18 16.09
C TRP A 104 13.48 12.47 17.43
N ARG A 105 14.59 12.12 18.09
CA ARG A 105 14.61 11.42 19.37
C ARG A 105 15.37 12.25 20.38
N GLY A 106 14.65 12.87 21.32
CA GLY A 106 15.21 13.50 22.52
C GLY A 106 15.21 12.55 23.71
N GLU A 107 15.60 13.04 24.87
CA GLU A 107 15.67 12.23 26.11
C GLU A 107 14.27 11.86 26.62
N ARG A 108 13.30 12.79 26.56
CA ARG A 108 11.93 12.60 27.00
C ARG A 108 10.88 12.84 25.92
N ALA A 109 11.28 13.35 24.77
CA ALA A 109 10.35 13.66 23.70
C ALA A 109 10.80 13.02 22.37
N ARG A 110 9.85 12.56 21.58
CA ARG A 110 10.05 12.00 20.25
C ARG A 110 9.04 12.60 19.28
N VAL A 111 9.50 12.93 18.10
CA VAL A 111 8.63 13.43 17.03
C VAL A 111 8.91 12.62 15.79
N SER A 112 7.87 12.24 15.08
CA SER A 112 8.00 11.57 13.78
C SER A 112 7.02 12.12 12.78
N ALA A 113 7.46 12.18 11.51
CA ALA A 113 6.64 12.59 10.39
C ALA A 113 6.78 11.59 9.24
N ASP A 114 5.69 11.33 8.55
CA ASP A 114 5.62 10.50 7.35
C ASP A 114 4.99 11.29 6.23
N LEU A 115 5.60 11.21 5.05
CA LEU A 115 5.09 11.76 3.81
C LEU A 115 5.14 10.66 2.75
N TYR A 116 4.09 10.49 1.98
CA TYR A 116 4.10 9.54 0.89
C TYR A 116 3.24 9.99 -0.29
N ARG A 117 3.65 9.53 -1.45
CA ARG A 117 2.85 9.57 -2.68
C ARG A 117 3.10 8.29 -3.46
N GLY A 118 2.03 7.68 -3.96
CA GLY A 118 2.09 6.50 -4.81
C GLY A 118 1.10 6.58 -5.94
N THR A 119 1.44 5.98 -7.07
CA THR A 119 0.52 5.72 -8.19
C THR A 119 0.50 4.22 -8.47
N ASP A 120 -0.66 3.70 -8.78
CA ASP A 120 -0.87 2.31 -9.18
C ASP A 120 -1.83 2.31 -10.36
N MET A 121 -1.33 1.95 -11.54
CA MET A 121 -2.06 1.97 -12.80
C MET A 121 -2.04 0.58 -13.40
N GLY A 122 -3.09 0.21 -14.10
CA GLY A 122 -3.11 -1.07 -14.83
C GLY A 122 -4.23 -1.14 -15.85
N HIS A 123 -3.97 -1.84 -16.93
CA HIS A 123 -4.93 -2.19 -17.95
C HIS A 123 -5.26 -3.67 -17.89
N GLY A 124 -6.35 -4.10 -18.56
CA GLY A 124 -6.74 -5.50 -18.59
C GLY A 124 -7.10 -6.07 -17.21
N LEU A 125 -7.84 -5.32 -16.41
CA LEU A 125 -8.18 -5.65 -15.02
C LEU A 125 -8.77 -7.05 -14.89
N THR A 126 -8.32 -7.82 -13.89
CA THR A 126 -8.94 -9.09 -13.52
C THR A 126 -10.13 -8.84 -12.60
N ARG A 127 -11.33 -9.15 -13.07
CA ARG A 127 -12.55 -9.08 -12.30
C ARG A 127 -13.30 -10.40 -12.34
N GLY A 128 -13.97 -10.77 -11.27
CA GLY A 128 -14.90 -11.91 -11.30
C GLY A 128 -16.11 -11.62 -12.19
N LEU A 129 -16.64 -12.67 -12.81
CA LEU A 129 -17.92 -12.61 -13.53
C LEU A 129 -19.06 -12.83 -12.55
N THR A 130 -20.12 -12.05 -12.70
CA THR A 130 -21.44 -12.39 -12.15
C THR A 130 -22.24 -13.14 -13.20
N LEU A 131 -23.08 -14.05 -12.76
CA LEU A 131 -23.94 -14.83 -13.66
C LEU A 131 -25.37 -14.36 -13.52
N ALA A 132 -26.08 -14.21 -14.63
CA ALA A 132 -27.52 -14.02 -14.62
C ALA A 132 -28.22 -15.28 -14.10
N THR A 133 -29.44 -15.12 -13.58
CA THR A 133 -30.22 -16.23 -13.08
C THR A 133 -30.44 -17.29 -14.17
N GLY A 134 -30.15 -18.56 -13.84
CA GLY A 134 -30.30 -19.67 -14.78
C GLY A 134 -29.08 -19.91 -15.68
N VAL A 135 -28.06 -19.09 -15.62
CA VAL A 135 -26.81 -19.31 -16.37
C VAL A 135 -25.90 -20.24 -15.58
N ALA A 136 -25.46 -21.35 -16.17
CA ALA A 136 -24.54 -22.28 -15.54
C ALA A 136 -23.13 -21.66 -15.41
N VAL A 137 -22.40 -22.07 -14.37
CA VAL A 137 -21.00 -21.64 -14.18
C VAL A 137 -20.17 -22.11 -15.37
N PRO A 138 -19.53 -21.21 -16.13
CA PRO A 138 -18.71 -21.60 -17.27
C PRO A 138 -17.44 -22.34 -16.80
N ARG A 139 -16.82 -23.07 -17.72
CA ARG A 139 -15.51 -23.65 -17.44
C ARG A 139 -14.50 -22.52 -17.19
N PRO A 140 -13.60 -22.66 -16.21
CA PRO A 140 -12.57 -21.66 -15.99
C PRO A 140 -11.71 -21.48 -17.26
N PRO A 141 -11.30 -20.25 -17.60
CA PRO A 141 -10.39 -20.01 -18.70
C PRO A 141 -9.01 -20.59 -18.39
N ARG A 142 -8.13 -20.53 -19.37
CA ARG A 142 -6.72 -20.79 -19.15
C ARG A 142 -6.18 -19.74 -18.13
N PRO A 143 -5.16 -20.09 -17.31
CA PRO A 143 -4.64 -19.20 -16.25
C PRO A 143 -4.05 -17.88 -16.79
N ASP A 144 -3.67 -17.84 -18.06
CA ASP A 144 -3.06 -16.68 -18.74
C ASP A 144 -4.08 -15.77 -19.44
N VAL A 145 -5.38 -16.04 -19.29
CA VAL A 145 -6.45 -15.29 -19.98
C VAL A 145 -7.33 -14.55 -18.98
N SER A 146 -7.52 -13.26 -19.22
CA SER A 146 -8.50 -12.44 -18.49
C SER A 146 -9.85 -12.44 -19.24
N TRP A 147 -10.95 -12.45 -18.49
CA TRP A 147 -12.31 -12.26 -19.02
C TRP A 147 -12.60 -10.78 -19.36
N ASN A 148 -11.80 -9.88 -18.82
CA ASN A 148 -12.06 -8.47 -18.98
C ASN A 148 -11.50 -7.94 -20.29
N PRO A 149 -12.15 -6.92 -20.87
CA PRO A 149 -11.67 -6.29 -22.07
C PRO A 149 -10.29 -5.65 -21.84
N PRO A 150 -9.39 -5.67 -22.83
CA PRO A 150 -8.05 -5.09 -22.69
C PRO A 150 -8.04 -3.57 -22.50
N TRP A 151 -9.15 -2.89 -22.86
CA TRP A 151 -9.32 -1.46 -22.64
C TRP A 151 -9.77 -1.08 -21.21
N ALA A 152 -10.14 -2.07 -20.39
CA ALA A 152 -10.47 -1.80 -18.98
C ALA A 152 -9.22 -1.37 -18.21
N TYR A 153 -9.30 -0.30 -17.45
CA TYR A 153 -8.17 0.24 -16.71
C TYR A 153 -8.57 0.78 -15.33
N TYR A 154 -7.56 0.94 -14.51
CA TYR A 154 -7.62 1.78 -13.33
C TYR A 154 -6.36 2.66 -13.27
N ASP A 155 -6.52 3.87 -12.74
CA ASP A 155 -5.44 4.79 -12.37
C ASP A 155 -5.72 5.30 -10.95
N GLY A 156 -4.89 4.87 -10.03
CA GLY A 156 -5.00 5.21 -8.61
C GLY A 156 -3.82 6.04 -8.16
N THR A 157 -4.08 7.18 -7.53
CA THR A 157 -3.08 7.99 -6.85
C THR A 157 -3.42 8.13 -5.38
N ASP A 158 -2.47 7.74 -4.53
CA ASP A 158 -2.53 7.90 -3.08
C ASP A 158 -1.46 8.89 -2.62
N ARG A 159 -1.83 9.79 -1.70
CA ARG A 159 -0.89 10.68 -1.04
C ARG A 159 -1.32 10.92 0.40
N GLY A 160 -0.35 11.10 1.28
CA GLY A 160 -0.66 11.37 2.67
C GLY A 160 0.52 11.91 3.45
N ALA A 161 0.18 12.45 4.60
CA ALA A 161 1.10 12.95 5.60
C ALA A 161 0.61 12.58 7.00
N MET A 162 1.52 12.24 7.88
CA MET A 162 1.25 11.98 9.29
C MET A 162 2.32 12.64 10.15
N LEU A 163 1.92 13.18 11.29
CA LEU A 163 2.80 13.69 12.33
C LEU A 163 2.42 13.04 13.66
N ARG A 164 3.41 12.60 14.41
CA ARG A 164 3.23 12.02 15.74
C ARG A 164 4.26 12.60 16.70
N GLY A 165 3.79 13.08 17.86
CA GLY A 165 4.60 13.52 18.98
C GLY A 165 4.37 12.63 20.19
N GLU A 166 5.42 12.31 20.92
CA GLU A 166 5.39 11.54 22.17
C GLU A 166 6.20 12.28 23.24
N LEU A 167 5.71 12.27 24.46
CA LEU A 167 6.36 12.87 25.63
C LEU A 167 6.29 11.91 26.81
N ASP A 168 7.43 11.54 27.35
CA ASP A 168 7.54 10.80 28.61
C ASP A 168 7.35 11.80 29.76
N VAL A 169 6.10 11.90 30.23
CA VAL A 169 5.71 12.82 31.33
C VAL A 169 6.36 12.40 32.63
N THR A 170 6.40 11.09 32.88
CA THR A 170 7.15 10.44 33.97
C THR A 170 7.81 9.18 33.42
N ASP A 171 8.61 8.49 34.22
CA ASP A 171 9.22 7.20 33.84
C ASP A 171 8.18 6.08 33.60
N GLN A 172 6.93 6.29 34.03
CA GLN A 172 5.83 5.32 33.90
C GLN A 172 4.70 5.80 32.98
N LEU A 173 4.72 7.07 32.55
CA LEU A 173 3.63 7.67 31.78
C LEU A 173 4.17 8.35 30.54
N THR A 174 3.81 7.85 29.37
CA THR A 174 4.04 8.49 28.08
C THR A 174 2.70 9.02 27.52
N ALA A 175 2.66 10.31 27.19
CA ALA A 175 1.58 10.93 26.44
C ALA A 175 1.95 11.00 24.97
N TYR A 176 0.97 10.86 24.08
CA TYR A 176 1.19 11.05 22.65
C TYR A 176 0.04 11.79 21.98
N VAL A 177 0.37 12.43 20.86
CA VAL A 177 -0.59 13.02 19.93
C VAL A 177 -0.19 12.62 18.50
N ALA A 178 -1.18 12.31 17.67
CA ALA A 178 -0.97 12.04 16.27
C ALA A 178 -2.05 12.72 15.43
N ALA A 179 -1.63 13.26 14.29
CA ALA A 179 -2.53 13.84 13.29
C ALA A 179 -2.05 13.44 11.89
N GLY A 180 -2.99 13.24 10.98
CA GLY A 180 -2.66 12.85 9.62
C GLY A 180 -3.75 13.23 8.63
N THR A 181 -3.35 13.24 7.37
CA THR A 181 -4.24 13.44 6.23
C THR A 181 -3.87 12.47 5.13
N SER A 182 -4.87 12.00 4.41
CA SER A 182 -4.68 11.18 3.21
C SER A 182 -5.69 11.57 2.15
N LYS A 183 -5.28 11.45 0.89
CA LYS A 183 -6.16 11.62 -0.27
C LYS A 183 -5.88 10.50 -1.26
N THR A 184 -6.95 9.81 -1.65
CA THR A 184 -6.94 8.81 -2.72
C THR A 184 -7.79 9.31 -3.88
N GLU A 185 -7.25 9.28 -5.06
CA GLU A 185 -7.92 9.57 -6.33
C GLU A 185 -7.89 8.28 -7.14
N LEU A 186 -9.04 7.83 -7.61
CA LEU A 186 -9.17 6.60 -8.40
C LEU A 186 -10.03 6.89 -9.63
N GLU A 187 -9.44 6.70 -10.79
CA GLU A 187 -10.15 6.66 -12.07
C GLU A 187 -10.19 5.22 -12.57
N THR A 188 -11.34 4.77 -13.03
CA THR A 188 -11.49 3.39 -13.49
C THR A 188 -12.54 3.30 -14.58
N LEU A 189 -12.22 2.53 -15.61
CA LEU A 189 -13.13 2.15 -16.67
C LEU A 189 -13.19 0.62 -16.72
N MET A 190 -14.36 0.06 -16.54
CA MET A 190 -14.56 -1.38 -16.49
C MET A 190 -15.64 -1.81 -17.47
N GLY A 191 -15.46 -2.98 -18.06
CA GLY A 191 -16.49 -3.62 -18.87
C GLY A 191 -17.62 -4.22 -18.04
N PRO A 192 -18.72 -4.62 -18.67
CA PRO A 192 -19.79 -5.35 -18.01
C PRO A 192 -19.23 -6.63 -17.38
N GLY A 193 -19.58 -6.88 -16.13
CA GLY A 193 -19.11 -8.04 -15.37
C GLY A 193 -20.14 -9.13 -15.23
N GLN A 194 -21.21 -9.12 -16.04
CA GLN A 194 -22.29 -10.12 -15.96
C GLN A 194 -22.43 -10.91 -17.25
N LEU A 195 -22.27 -12.24 -17.14
CA LEU A 195 -22.57 -13.18 -18.21
C LEU A 195 -24.08 -13.41 -18.25
N ILE A 196 -24.73 -13.08 -19.37
CA ILE A 196 -26.19 -13.07 -19.46
C ILE A 196 -26.77 -14.34 -20.06
N ASN A 197 -25.97 -15.11 -20.80
CA ASN A 197 -26.42 -16.40 -21.37
C ASN A 197 -25.29 -17.42 -21.53
N GLN A 198 -25.63 -18.64 -21.99
CA GLN A 198 -24.66 -19.72 -22.20
C GLN A 198 -23.79 -19.52 -23.46
N ALA A 199 -24.12 -18.59 -24.31
CA ALA A 199 -23.32 -18.28 -25.52
C ALA A 199 -22.11 -17.37 -25.17
N GLY A 200 -22.10 -16.74 -23.99
CA GLY A 200 -21.00 -15.88 -23.53
C GLY A 200 -21.23 -14.41 -23.80
N ASP A 201 -22.48 -13.99 -24.00
CA ASP A 201 -22.80 -12.56 -24.13
C ASP A 201 -22.71 -11.83 -22.76
N PHE A 202 -22.33 -10.55 -22.81
CA PHE A 202 -22.13 -9.65 -21.67
C PHE A 202 -23.05 -8.46 -21.72
#